data_f492bd5ffc3eaecfd020cad16e3491c5
#
_entry.id   f492bd5ffc3eaecfd020cad16e3491c5
#
_cell.length_a   1.000
_cell.length_b   1.000
_cell.length_c   1.000
_cell.angle_alpha   90.00
_cell.angle_beta   90.00
_cell.angle_gamma   90.00
#
_symmetry.space_group_name_H-M   'P 1'
#
loop_
_entity.id
_entity.type
_entity.pdbx_description
1 polymer ?
#
loop_
_entity_poly.entity_id
_entity_poly.type
_entity_poly.pdbx_seq_one_letter_code
_entity_poly.pdbx_strand_id
1 'polypeptide(L)'
;MVEVTKDTFEAEVLQAEGKVFVDFYGDGCVPCAALMPHVHEFAEQYGDKMKFCALNTTKARSLAIKQGVMGLPVMAIYENGQQIASVVKEEATVESIENMIKANI
;
A
#
# COMPACT_ATOMS: atom_id res chain seq x y z
N MET A 1 10.22 -2.92 -4.59
CA MET A 1 9.17 -2.78 -3.58
C MET A 1 9.56 -3.54 -2.32
N VAL A 2 9.31 -2.97 -1.16
CA VAL A 2 9.72 -3.55 0.13
C VAL A 2 8.57 -4.33 0.73
N GLU A 3 8.78 -5.63 1.01
CA GLU A 3 7.81 -6.41 1.75
C GLU A 3 8.00 -6.11 3.23
N VAL A 4 7.00 -5.47 3.85
CA VAL A 4 7.06 -5.15 5.28
C VAL A 4 6.22 -6.16 6.07
N THR A 5 6.51 -6.26 7.36
CA THR A 5 5.81 -7.16 8.28
C THR A 5 5.23 -6.36 9.43
N LYS A 6 4.49 -7.03 10.31
CA LYS A 6 3.97 -6.37 11.52
C LYS A 6 5.10 -5.80 12.39
N ASP A 7 6.31 -6.36 12.27
CA ASP A 7 7.46 -5.92 13.07
C ASP A 7 8.26 -4.79 12.41
N THR A 8 8.13 -4.60 11.09
CA THR A 8 8.90 -3.60 10.36
C THR A 8 8.06 -2.44 9.84
N PHE A 9 6.74 -2.54 9.90
CA PHE A 9 5.84 -1.51 9.35
C PHE A 9 6.11 -0.14 9.95
N GLU A 10 6.28 -0.05 11.26
CA GLU A 10 6.50 1.24 11.90
C GLU A 10 7.75 1.92 11.36
N ALA A 11 8.87 1.20 11.32
CA ALA A 11 10.14 1.77 10.84
C ALA A 11 10.11 2.08 9.35
N GLU A 12 9.55 1.16 8.55
CA GLU A 12 9.62 1.26 7.10
C GLU A 12 8.56 2.20 6.50
N VAL A 13 7.43 2.37 7.18
CA VAL A 13 6.32 3.17 6.68
C VAL A 13 6.07 4.40 7.54
N LEU A 14 5.82 4.21 8.83
CA LEU A 14 5.39 5.32 9.69
C LEU A 14 6.52 6.29 10.03
N GLN A 15 7.75 5.80 10.12
CA GLN A 15 8.94 6.61 10.42
C GLN A 15 9.75 6.98 9.18
N ALA A 16 9.32 6.55 8.01
CA ALA A 16 10.04 6.86 6.77
C ALA A 16 9.93 8.33 6.41
N GLU A 17 10.97 8.86 5.80
CA GLU A 17 10.94 10.21 5.24
C GLU A 17 10.23 10.17 3.90
N GLY A 18 9.49 11.25 3.58
CA GLY A 18 8.78 11.37 2.32
C GLY A 18 7.52 10.51 2.29
N LYS A 19 7.00 10.31 1.10
CA LYS A 19 5.77 9.57 0.91
C LYS A 19 6.04 8.09 0.71
N VAL A 20 5.14 7.26 1.24
CA VAL A 20 5.24 5.80 1.15
C VAL A 20 3.91 5.26 0.65
N PHE A 21 3.97 4.52 -0.44
CA PHE A 21 2.83 3.76 -0.96
C PHE A 21 2.82 2.39 -0.27
N VAL A 22 1.66 1.96 0.21
CA VAL A 22 1.51 0.65 0.83
C VAL A 22 0.39 -0.13 0.16
N ASP A 23 0.72 -1.31 -0.34
CA ASP A 23 -0.24 -2.27 -0.87
C ASP A 23 -0.59 -3.25 0.26
N PHE A 24 -1.80 -3.12 0.81
CA PHE A 24 -2.32 -4.07 1.80
C PHE A 24 -3.02 -5.19 1.05
N TYR A 25 -2.51 -6.41 1.18
CA TYR A 25 -3.06 -7.57 0.51
C TYR A 25 -3.25 -8.71 1.52
N GLY A 26 -3.72 -9.85 1.08
CA GLY A 26 -3.91 -10.99 1.94
C GLY A 26 -3.88 -12.30 1.18
N ASP A 27 -3.67 -13.40 1.92
CA ASP A 27 -3.69 -14.73 1.34
C ASP A 27 -5.09 -15.02 0.80
N GLY A 28 -5.17 -15.59 -0.40
CA GLY A 28 -6.44 -15.92 -1.02
C GLY A 28 -7.24 -14.74 -1.56
N CYS A 29 -6.72 -13.54 -1.50
CA CYS A 29 -7.38 -12.37 -2.06
C CYS A 29 -7.15 -12.32 -3.57
N VAL A 30 -8.15 -12.72 -4.35
CA VAL A 30 -8.04 -12.77 -5.83
C VAL A 30 -7.80 -11.39 -6.45
N PRO A 31 -8.59 -10.34 -6.10
CA PRO A 31 -8.33 -9.02 -6.70
C PRO A 31 -6.98 -8.45 -6.27
N CYS A 32 -6.51 -8.77 -5.06
CA CYS A 32 -5.17 -8.34 -4.64
C CYS A 32 -4.09 -8.93 -5.56
N ALA A 33 -4.21 -10.24 -5.83
CA ALA A 33 -3.26 -10.93 -6.69
C ALA A 33 -3.30 -10.38 -8.13
N ALA A 34 -4.49 -10.04 -8.62
CA ALA A 34 -4.65 -9.49 -9.97
C ALA A 34 -4.01 -8.12 -10.11
N LEU A 35 -4.02 -7.30 -9.05
CA LEU A 35 -3.45 -5.96 -9.06
C LEU A 35 -1.94 -5.95 -8.82
N MET A 36 -1.40 -6.98 -8.19
CA MET A 36 0.01 -7.00 -7.77
C MET A 36 1.01 -6.75 -8.90
N PRO A 37 0.88 -7.37 -10.09
CA PRO A 37 1.81 -7.07 -11.19
C PRO A 37 1.80 -5.59 -11.58
N HIS A 38 0.64 -4.96 -11.56
CA HIS A 38 0.53 -3.53 -11.89
C HIS A 38 1.17 -2.65 -10.82
N VAL A 39 1.02 -3.02 -9.55
CA VAL A 39 1.67 -2.30 -8.46
C VAL A 39 3.19 -2.41 -8.57
N HIS A 40 3.71 -3.60 -8.94
CA HIS A 40 5.14 -3.77 -9.19
C HIS A 40 5.63 -2.86 -10.32
N GLU A 41 4.85 -2.74 -11.39
CA GLU A 41 5.18 -1.82 -12.49
C GLU A 41 5.21 -0.37 -12.02
N PHE A 42 4.23 0.02 -11.19
CA PHE A 42 4.20 1.37 -10.62
C PHE A 42 5.41 1.61 -9.71
N ALA A 43 5.82 0.60 -8.95
CA ALA A 43 7.02 0.72 -8.11
C ALA A 43 8.27 0.97 -8.95
N GLU A 44 8.38 0.34 -10.12
CA GLU A 44 9.49 0.61 -11.03
C GLU A 44 9.39 2.01 -11.63
N GLN A 45 8.19 2.40 -12.05
CA GLN A 45 7.96 3.68 -12.74
C GLN A 45 8.09 4.89 -11.79
N TYR A 46 7.56 4.78 -10.58
CA TYR A 46 7.46 5.89 -9.63
C TYR A 46 8.34 5.73 -8.40
N GLY A 47 9.19 4.70 -8.36
CA GLY A 47 9.99 4.40 -7.18
C GLY A 47 11.02 5.46 -6.81
N ASP A 48 11.33 6.37 -7.73
CA ASP A 48 12.20 7.52 -7.45
C ASP A 48 11.42 8.69 -6.83
N LYS A 49 10.10 8.63 -6.85
CA LYS A 49 9.21 9.69 -6.32
C LYS A 49 8.65 9.34 -4.96
N MET A 50 8.44 8.07 -4.67
CA MET A 50 7.96 7.61 -3.36
C MET A 50 8.41 6.16 -3.14
N LYS A 51 8.47 5.78 -1.87
CA LYS A 51 8.81 4.42 -1.48
C LYS A 51 7.59 3.53 -1.67
N PHE A 52 7.78 2.30 -2.17
CA PHE A 52 6.69 1.33 -2.36
C PHE A 52 6.90 0.16 -1.41
N CYS A 53 5.87 -0.13 -0.62
CA CYS A 53 5.84 -1.24 0.33
C CYS A 53 4.60 -2.09 0.13
N ALA A 54 4.67 -3.34 0.57
CA ALA A 54 3.52 -4.24 0.59
C ALA A 54 3.45 -4.94 1.95
N LEU A 55 2.24 -5.11 2.47
CA LEU A 55 1.99 -5.77 3.75
C LEU A 55 0.93 -6.86 3.57
N ASN A 56 1.29 -8.09 3.95
CA ASN A 56 0.33 -9.20 3.99
C ASN A 56 -0.50 -9.12 5.26
N THR A 57 -1.75 -8.69 5.15
CA THR A 57 -2.62 -8.47 6.30
C THR A 57 -3.04 -9.77 6.97
N THR A 58 -2.97 -10.90 6.28
CA THR A 58 -3.26 -12.20 6.87
C THR A 58 -2.31 -12.49 8.03
N LYS A 59 -1.07 -11.99 7.94
CA LYS A 59 -0.04 -12.16 8.96
C LYS A 59 0.11 -10.94 9.87
N ALA A 60 -0.77 -9.95 9.75
CA ALA A 60 -0.68 -8.69 10.49
C ALA A 60 -2.07 -8.09 10.72
N ARG A 61 -3.01 -8.91 11.22
CA ARG A 61 -4.42 -8.52 11.32
C ARG A 61 -4.66 -7.34 12.25
N SER A 62 -4.05 -7.34 13.43
CA SER A 62 -4.22 -6.24 14.39
C SER A 62 -3.67 -4.93 13.82
N LEU A 63 -2.52 -5.00 13.17
CA LEU A 63 -1.92 -3.84 12.54
C LEU A 63 -2.83 -3.29 11.43
N ALA A 64 -3.36 -4.17 10.59
CA ALA A 64 -4.26 -3.78 9.51
C ALA A 64 -5.48 -3.04 10.05
N ILE A 65 -6.09 -3.55 11.13
CA ILE A 65 -7.23 -2.90 11.76
C ILE A 65 -6.85 -1.51 12.27
N LYS A 66 -5.70 -1.38 12.92
CA LYS A 66 -5.21 -0.08 13.41
C LYS A 66 -5.00 0.90 12.27
N GLN A 67 -4.64 0.41 11.09
CA GLN A 67 -4.46 1.26 9.92
C GLN A 67 -5.77 1.54 9.16
N GLY A 68 -6.89 1.08 9.69
CA GLY A 68 -8.20 1.30 9.07
C GLY A 68 -8.49 0.37 7.91
N VAL A 69 -7.72 -0.70 7.76
CA VAL A 69 -7.91 -1.66 6.66
C VAL A 69 -8.93 -2.69 7.10
N MET A 70 -10.16 -2.55 6.62
CA MET A 70 -11.29 -3.41 7.01
C MET A 70 -11.72 -4.37 5.90
N GLY A 71 -11.19 -4.23 4.72
CA GLY A 71 -11.46 -5.10 3.58
C GLY A 71 -10.36 -4.92 2.55
N LEU A 72 -10.25 -5.83 1.59
CA LEU A 72 -9.16 -5.85 0.61
C LEU A 72 -9.70 -5.80 -0.82
N PRO A 73 -8.91 -5.33 -1.77
CA PRO A 73 -7.58 -4.73 -1.61
C PRO A 73 -7.65 -3.31 -1.07
N VAL A 74 -6.56 -2.86 -0.46
CA VAL A 74 -6.41 -1.46 -0.03
C VAL A 74 -5.02 -1.00 -0.43
N MET A 75 -4.96 0.12 -1.15
CA MET A 75 -3.71 0.81 -1.43
C MET A 75 -3.78 2.18 -0.78
N ALA A 76 -2.75 2.56 -0.06
CA ALA A 76 -2.72 3.81 0.67
C ALA A 76 -1.38 4.51 0.50
N ILE A 77 -1.40 5.84 0.65
CA ILE A 77 -0.16 6.63 0.67
C ILE A 77 -0.05 7.27 2.05
N TYR A 78 1.13 7.15 2.63
CA TYR A 78 1.47 7.70 3.94
C TYR A 78 2.49 8.83 3.78
N GLU A 79 2.38 9.82 4.65
CA GLU A 79 3.39 10.89 4.78
C GLU A 79 3.47 11.29 6.23
N ASN A 80 4.68 11.32 6.79
CA ASN A 80 4.92 11.67 8.19
C ASN A 80 4.11 10.80 9.15
N GLY A 81 3.99 9.51 8.85
CA GLY A 81 3.30 8.56 9.70
C GLY A 81 1.78 8.60 9.59
N GLN A 82 1.22 9.37 8.67
CA GLN A 82 -0.22 9.51 8.51
C GLN A 82 -0.66 9.11 7.11
N GLN A 83 -1.78 8.42 7.04
CA GLN A 83 -2.39 8.05 5.77
C GLN A 83 -3.03 9.28 5.15
N ILE A 84 -2.56 9.68 3.97
CA ILE A 84 -3.04 10.88 3.29
C ILE A 84 -3.95 10.59 2.09
N ALA A 85 -3.94 9.36 1.60
CA ALA A 85 -4.79 8.95 0.47
C ALA A 85 -4.97 7.44 0.50
N SER A 86 -6.10 6.96 -0.03
CA SER A 86 -6.33 5.53 -0.17
C SER A 86 -7.36 5.23 -1.25
N VAL A 87 -7.27 4.03 -1.82
CA VAL A 87 -8.33 3.43 -2.64
C VAL A 87 -8.61 2.04 -2.08
N VAL A 88 -9.88 1.68 -1.95
CA VAL A 88 -10.29 0.49 -1.19
C VAL A 88 -11.27 -0.37 -1.97
N LYS A 89 -11.13 -1.69 -1.83
CA LYS A 89 -12.06 -2.69 -2.39
C LYS A 89 -12.29 -2.47 -3.89
N GLU A 90 -13.53 -2.41 -4.35
CA GLU A 90 -13.87 -2.26 -5.76
C GLU A 90 -13.40 -0.93 -6.36
N GLU A 91 -13.08 0.05 -5.53
CA GLU A 91 -12.53 1.32 -5.99
C GLU A 91 -11.03 1.21 -6.33
N ALA A 92 -10.38 0.14 -5.87
CA ALA A 92 -8.96 -0.08 -6.16
C ALA A 92 -8.82 -0.73 -7.52
N THR A 93 -8.64 0.10 -8.54
CA THR A 93 -8.42 -0.33 -9.92
C THR A 93 -7.03 0.12 -10.37
N VAL A 94 -6.55 -0.44 -11.46
CA VAL A 94 -5.25 -0.01 -12.03
C VAL A 94 -5.24 1.49 -12.24
N GLU A 95 -6.33 2.02 -12.82
CA GLU A 95 -6.45 3.46 -13.11
C GLU A 95 -6.49 4.30 -11.84
N SER A 96 -7.33 3.92 -10.85
CA SER A 96 -7.45 4.70 -9.61
C SER A 96 -6.16 4.69 -8.80
N ILE A 97 -5.46 3.56 -8.79
CA ILE A 97 -4.17 3.46 -8.10
C ILE A 97 -3.16 4.39 -8.73
N GLU A 98 -3.03 4.36 -10.05
CA GLU A 98 -2.09 5.25 -10.74
C GLU A 98 -2.46 6.72 -10.55
N ASN A 99 -3.76 7.05 -10.63
CA ASN A 99 -4.21 8.43 -10.41
C ASN A 99 -3.87 8.91 -9.01
N MET A 100 -4.02 8.05 -8.00
CA MET A 100 -3.65 8.38 -6.62
C MET A 100 -2.15 8.66 -6.50
N ILE A 101 -1.33 7.84 -7.14
CA ILE A 101 0.13 8.03 -7.15
C ILE A 101 0.47 9.38 -7.79
N LYS A 102 -0.07 9.64 -8.99
CA LYS A 102 0.21 10.88 -9.72
C LYS A 102 -0.23 12.13 -8.97
N ALA A 103 -1.32 12.03 -8.24
CA ALA A 103 -1.83 13.17 -7.46
C ALA A 103 -0.93 13.49 -6.26
N ASN A 104 0.01 12.63 -5.93
CA ASN A 104 0.84 12.75 -4.73
C ASN A 104 2.34 12.80 -5.03
N ILE A 105 2.73 13.06 -6.26
CA ILE A 105 4.14 13.22 -6.62
C ILE A 105 4.45 14.61 -7.14
#